data_8bf766fd53e56076b3d607a4ea1e2413
#
_entry.id   8bf766fd53e56076b3d607a4ea1e2413
#
_cell.length_a   1.000
_cell.length_b   1.000
_cell.length_c   1.000
_cell.angle_alpha   90.00
_cell.angle_beta   90.00
_cell.angle_gamma   90.00
#
_symmetry.space_group_name_H-M   'P 1'
#
loop_
_entity.id
_entity.type
_entity.pdbx_description
1 polymer ?
#
loop_
_entity_poly.entity_id
_entity_poly.type
_entity_poly.pdbx_seq_one_letter_code
_entity_poly.pdbx_strand_id
1 'polypeptide(L)'
;MHSCIFSAIFTDDMLSSKKIHHNFTIGINDDVTNLSLDVDNGFYIPNDMTEFLIYGYGSDGIVSTSKDIIKIIGDYTDNFVQGYFQYDSKKSGGVTRSHIRISNEQIKRPYYVSNPSLVVVSKEEYIYKYDILDNVRDGGTLLLNTKLDIDKLKTSLPNKVKY
;
A
#
# COMPACT_ATOMS: atom_id res chain seq x y z
N MET A 1 -1.43 -8.00 5.69
CA MET A 1 -2.24 -6.89 6.25
C MET A 1 -3.60 -6.71 5.55
N HIS A 2 -3.89 -7.46 4.52
CA HIS A 2 -5.24 -7.65 3.97
C HIS A 2 -6.16 -8.39 4.96
N SER A 3 -5.59 -9.01 6.00
CA SER A 3 -6.31 -9.91 6.91
C SER A 3 -7.51 -9.29 7.63
N CYS A 4 -7.46 -8.03 8.06
CA CYS A 4 -8.57 -7.46 8.85
C CYS A 4 -9.84 -7.22 8.04
N ILE A 5 -9.70 -6.77 6.79
CA ILE A 5 -10.87 -6.52 5.92
C ILE A 5 -11.42 -7.85 5.45
N PHE A 6 -10.56 -8.75 5.03
CA PHE A 6 -10.95 -10.11 4.68
C PHE A 6 -11.61 -10.82 5.85
N SER A 7 -11.10 -10.66 7.08
CA SER A 7 -11.75 -11.21 8.27
C SER A 7 -13.17 -10.71 8.43
N ALA A 8 -13.44 -9.43 8.23
CA ALA A 8 -14.78 -8.86 8.38
C ALA A 8 -15.75 -9.40 7.31
N ILE A 9 -15.33 -9.43 6.04
CA ILE A 9 -16.14 -9.93 4.93
C ILE A 9 -16.42 -11.42 5.08
N PHE A 10 -15.39 -12.23 5.35
CA PHE A 10 -15.56 -13.66 5.55
C PHE A 10 -16.40 -14.00 6.78
N THR A 11 -16.33 -13.18 7.83
CA THR A 11 -17.18 -13.37 9.01
C THR A 11 -18.65 -13.14 8.64
N ASP A 12 -18.95 -12.12 7.84
CA ASP A 12 -20.31 -11.83 7.40
C ASP A 12 -20.85 -12.91 6.47
N ASP A 13 -20.08 -13.33 5.47
CA ASP A 13 -20.42 -14.43 4.57
C ASP A 13 -20.62 -15.73 5.31
N MET A 14 -19.74 -16.03 6.28
CA MET A 14 -19.82 -17.25 7.09
C MET A 14 -21.05 -17.24 8.03
N LEU A 15 -21.37 -16.11 8.63
CA LEU A 15 -22.56 -15.96 9.47
C LEU A 15 -23.86 -16.11 8.65
N SER A 16 -23.81 -15.74 7.38
CA SER A 16 -24.92 -15.87 6.43
C SER A 16 -25.00 -17.28 5.81
N SER A 17 -23.98 -18.11 5.98
CA SER A 17 -23.93 -19.44 5.41
C SER A 17 -24.72 -20.48 6.23
N LYS A 18 -25.27 -21.50 5.56
CA LYS A 18 -25.95 -22.63 6.25
C LYS A 18 -25.00 -23.51 7.08
N LYS A 19 -23.68 -23.38 6.88
CA LYS A 19 -22.66 -24.17 7.57
C LYS A 19 -21.63 -23.24 8.16
N ILE A 20 -21.65 -23.10 9.47
CA ILE A 20 -20.68 -22.31 10.22
C ILE A 20 -19.40 -23.13 10.36
N HIS A 21 -18.27 -22.57 9.94
CA HIS A 21 -16.96 -23.15 10.19
C HIS A 21 -16.44 -22.68 11.54
N HIS A 22 -16.05 -23.63 12.39
CA HIS A 22 -15.39 -23.34 13.67
C HIS A 22 -13.88 -23.53 13.52
N ASN A 23 -13.08 -22.78 14.25
CA ASN A 23 -11.62 -22.93 14.30
C ASN A 23 -10.95 -22.78 12.92
N PHE A 24 -11.20 -21.66 12.23
CA PHE A 24 -10.56 -21.36 10.94
C PHE A 24 -9.35 -20.42 11.12
N THR A 25 -8.46 -20.42 10.13
CA THR A 25 -7.35 -19.48 9.99
C THR A 25 -7.53 -18.61 8.75
N ILE A 26 -6.95 -17.39 8.75
CA ILE A 26 -6.98 -16.47 7.63
C ILE A 26 -5.56 -16.01 7.32
N GLY A 27 -5.20 -15.99 6.03
CA GLY A 27 -3.91 -15.49 5.58
C GLY A 27 -2.73 -16.43 5.88
N ILE A 28 -3.02 -17.66 6.24
CA ILE A 28 -2.04 -18.74 6.46
C ILE A 28 -2.40 -19.85 5.51
N ASN A 29 -1.45 -20.36 4.75
CA ASN A 29 -1.61 -21.60 3.99
C ASN A 29 -1.47 -22.78 4.96
N ASP A 30 -2.60 -23.28 5.44
CA ASP A 30 -2.65 -24.47 6.28
C ASP A 30 -2.99 -25.68 5.41
N ASP A 31 -1.95 -26.43 5.06
CA ASP A 31 -2.03 -27.65 4.28
C ASP A 31 -2.20 -28.93 5.13
N VAL A 32 -2.14 -28.80 6.46
CA VAL A 32 -2.27 -29.92 7.40
C VAL A 32 -3.73 -30.14 7.82
N THR A 33 -4.38 -29.08 8.29
CA THR A 33 -5.76 -29.17 8.80
C THR A 33 -6.80 -28.69 7.80
N ASN A 34 -6.38 -27.96 6.75
CA ASN A 34 -7.24 -27.37 5.72
C ASN A 34 -8.36 -26.50 6.29
N LEU A 35 -8.07 -25.81 7.38
CA LEU A 35 -9.00 -24.90 8.05
C LEU A 35 -8.84 -23.44 7.60
N SER A 36 -7.91 -23.16 6.68
CA SER A 36 -7.74 -21.82 6.11
C SER A 36 -8.91 -21.49 5.21
N LEU A 37 -9.46 -20.31 5.40
CA LEU A 37 -10.43 -19.74 4.49
C LEU A 37 -9.73 -19.29 3.21
N ASP A 38 -10.31 -19.61 2.07
CA ASP A 38 -9.85 -19.12 0.78
C ASP A 38 -10.00 -17.59 0.73
N VAL A 39 -8.96 -16.92 0.30
CA VAL A 39 -8.95 -15.47 0.14
C VAL A 39 -9.10 -15.16 -1.34
N ASP A 40 -10.14 -14.43 -1.70
CA ASP A 40 -10.25 -13.88 -3.05
C ASP A 40 -9.19 -12.80 -3.25
N ASN A 41 -8.10 -13.14 -3.95
CA ASN A 41 -7.03 -12.21 -4.28
C ASN A 41 -7.47 -11.12 -5.28
N GLY A 42 -8.61 -11.27 -5.92
CA GLY A 42 -9.21 -10.29 -6.82
C GLY A 42 -10.09 -9.25 -6.09
N PHE A 43 -10.30 -9.40 -4.78
CA PHE A 43 -11.12 -8.46 -4.04
C PHE A 43 -10.45 -7.08 -3.99
N TYR A 44 -11.12 -6.12 -4.57
CA TYR A 44 -10.74 -4.72 -4.60
C TYR A 44 -11.89 -3.86 -4.07
N ILE A 45 -11.60 -2.98 -3.12
CA ILE A 45 -12.55 -1.97 -2.69
C ILE A 45 -12.39 -0.76 -3.62
N PRO A 46 -13.34 -0.52 -4.53
CA PRO A 46 -13.29 0.68 -5.38
C PRO A 46 -13.20 1.92 -4.49
N ASN A 47 -12.33 2.82 -4.84
CA ASN A 47 -12.23 4.09 -4.14
C ASN A 47 -11.87 5.21 -5.11
N ASP A 48 -12.45 6.38 -4.89
CA ASP A 48 -12.15 7.60 -5.64
C ASP A 48 -11.02 8.42 -4.99
N MET A 49 -10.32 7.82 -4.01
CA MET A 49 -9.26 8.48 -3.28
C MET A 49 -7.98 8.53 -4.10
N THR A 50 -7.22 9.58 -3.91
CA THR A 50 -5.84 9.66 -4.36
C THR A 50 -4.95 8.98 -3.30
N GLU A 51 -4.22 7.96 -3.71
CA GLU A 51 -3.38 7.16 -2.82
C GLU A 51 -1.91 7.26 -3.24
N PHE A 52 -1.05 7.60 -2.28
CA PHE A 52 0.41 7.69 -2.47
C PHE A 52 1.12 6.67 -1.59
N LEU A 53 2.18 6.10 -2.14
CA LEU A 53 3.11 5.25 -1.42
C LEU A 53 4.54 5.76 -1.61
N ILE A 54 5.17 6.18 -0.53
CA ILE A 54 6.47 6.82 -0.57
C ILE A 54 7.48 5.96 0.18
N TYR A 55 8.51 5.51 -0.55
CA TYR A 55 9.63 4.73 -0.01
C TYR A 55 10.80 5.67 0.28
N GLY A 56 11.15 5.77 1.55
CA GLY A 56 12.26 6.55 2.04
C GLY A 56 13.31 5.68 2.73
N TYR A 57 14.44 6.29 3.01
CA TYR A 57 15.51 5.73 3.84
C TYR A 57 15.48 6.40 5.20
N GLY A 58 15.67 5.64 6.26
CA GLY A 58 15.71 6.18 7.62
C GLY A 58 16.72 7.35 7.71
N SER A 59 16.24 8.52 8.11
CA SER A 59 16.98 9.80 8.21
C SER A 59 17.18 10.57 6.90
N ASP A 60 16.54 10.22 5.78
CA ASP A 60 16.62 10.98 4.53
C ASP A 60 15.62 12.16 4.43
N GLY A 61 14.81 12.38 5.48
CA GLY A 61 13.82 13.45 5.53
C GLY A 61 12.49 13.12 4.85
N ILE A 62 12.36 12.01 4.15
CA ILE A 62 11.14 11.63 3.41
C ILE A 62 9.91 11.50 4.33
N VAL A 63 10.10 10.97 5.54
CA VAL A 63 8.97 10.87 6.50
C VAL A 63 8.49 12.25 6.94
N SER A 64 9.41 13.21 7.18
CA SER A 64 9.05 14.59 7.50
C SER A 64 8.33 15.24 6.33
N THR A 65 8.87 15.13 5.12
CA THR A 65 8.23 15.62 3.90
C THR A 65 6.83 15.05 3.73
N SER A 66 6.65 13.74 3.97
CA SER A 66 5.33 13.10 3.91
C SER A 66 4.34 13.68 4.92
N LYS A 67 4.79 13.99 6.13
CA LYS A 67 3.97 14.66 7.16
C LYS A 67 3.63 16.08 6.76
N ASP A 68 4.57 16.81 6.16
CA ASP A 68 4.35 18.17 5.68
C ASP A 68 3.33 18.21 4.53
N ILE A 69 3.39 17.25 3.60
CA ILE A 69 2.37 17.08 2.55
C ILE A 69 0.98 16.90 3.16
N ILE A 70 0.84 16.00 4.14
CA ILE A 70 -0.44 15.75 4.84
C ILE A 70 -0.93 17.04 5.50
N LYS A 71 -0.05 17.74 6.20
CA LYS A 71 -0.38 18.99 6.89
C LYS A 71 -0.80 20.08 5.92
N ILE A 72 -0.03 20.30 4.85
CA ILE A 72 -0.33 21.32 3.83
C ILE A 72 -1.69 21.06 3.19
N ILE A 73 -1.95 19.82 2.78
CA ILE A 73 -3.23 19.48 2.14
C ILE A 73 -4.39 19.65 3.13
N GLY A 74 -4.22 19.19 4.38
CA GLY A 74 -5.27 19.30 5.40
C GLY A 74 -5.53 20.74 5.87
N ASP A 75 -4.49 21.59 5.92
CA ASP A 75 -4.62 22.97 6.40
C ASP A 75 -5.10 23.95 5.30
N TYR A 76 -4.79 23.68 4.02
CA TYR A 76 -5.02 24.61 2.93
C TYR A 76 -6.02 24.14 1.87
N THR A 77 -6.64 22.98 2.06
CA THR A 77 -7.69 22.46 1.17
C THR A 77 -8.85 21.87 1.96
N ASP A 78 -10.00 21.70 1.31
CA ASP A 78 -11.18 21.04 1.91
C ASP A 78 -11.07 19.51 1.89
N ASN A 79 -9.92 18.95 1.56
CA ASN A 79 -9.73 17.51 1.49
C ASN A 79 -9.44 16.90 2.86
N PHE A 80 -9.96 15.69 3.08
CA PHE A 80 -9.54 14.82 4.17
C PHE A 80 -8.24 14.13 3.80
N VAL A 81 -7.33 14.02 4.75
CA VAL A 81 -6.03 13.38 4.56
C VAL A 81 -5.78 12.34 5.64
N GLN A 82 -5.22 11.21 5.27
CA GLN A 82 -4.82 10.16 6.19
C GLN A 82 -3.39 9.73 5.88
N GLY A 83 -2.57 9.54 6.92
CA GLY A 83 -1.21 9.05 6.79
C GLY A 83 -0.90 7.92 7.75
N TYR A 84 -0.28 6.85 7.23
CA TYR A 84 0.35 5.80 8.02
C TYR A 84 1.83 5.71 7.69
N PHE A 85 2.66 5.55 8.73
CA PHE A 85 4.11 5.49 8.58
C PHE A 85 4.60 4.14 9.09
N GLN A 86 5.20 3.37 8.21
CA GLN A 86 5.79 2.09 8.51
C GLN A 86 7.31 2.22 8.53
N TYR A 87 7.92 1.71 9.57
CA TYR A 87 9.37 1.70 9.76
C TYR A 87 9.89 0.28 9.78
N ASP A 88 11.07 0.07 9.19
CA ASP A 88 11.78 -1.19 9.36
C ASP A 88 12.28 -1.30 10.81
N SER A 89 12.33 -2.52 11.34
CA SER A 89 12.85 -2.81 12.68
C SER A 89 14.36 -2.55 12.85
N LYS A 90 15.09 -2.33 11.78
CA LYS A 90 16.52 -1.97 11.82
C LYS A 90 16.69 -0.56 12.36
N LYS A 91 17.59 -0.40 13.35
CA LYS A 91 17.84 0.88 14.06
C LYS A 91 18.34 2.02 13.16
N SER A 92 18.99 1.73 12.04
CA SER A 92 19.43 2.73 11.07
C SER A 92 19.49 2.14 9.67
N GLY A 93 19.18 2.96 8.67
CA GLY A 93 19.28 2.57 7.27
C GLY A 93 18.17 1.63 6.80
N GLY A 94 17.14 1.42 7.59
CA GLY A 94 15.95 0.66 7.19
C GLY A 94 15.07 1.45 6.23
N VAL A 95 14.27 0.74 5.44
CA VAL A 95 13.26 1.35 4.57
C VAL A 95 12.14 1.94 5.41
N THR A 96 11.69 3.12 5.04
CA THR A 96 10.45 3.72 5.56
C THR A 96 9.41 3.72 4.46
N ARG A 97 8.16 3.47 4.80
CA ARG A 97 7.03 3.54 3.87
C ARG A 97 5.98 4.49 4.43
N SER A 98 5.70 5.56 3.69
CA SER A 98 4.64 6.50 4.03
C SER A 98 3.45 6.23 3.12
N HIS A 99 2.32 5.88 3.71
CA HIS A 99 1.06 5.62 3.03
C HIS A 99 0.16 6.83 3.22
N ILE A 100 -0.18 7.54 2.16
CA ILE A 100 -0.98 8.76 2.20
C ILE A 100 -2.25 8.56 1.38
N ARG A 101 -3.39 8.98 1.93
CA ARG A 101 -4.67 9.06 1.24
C ARG A 101 -5.20 10.47 1.29
N ILE A 102 -5.77 10.90 0.18
CA ILE A 102 -6.42 12.20 0.03
C ILE A 102 -7.80 11.96 -0.57
N SER A 103 -8.82 12.57 0.00
CA SER A 103 -10.20 12.39 -0.42
C SER A 103 -11.01 13.66 -0.15
N ASN A 104 -12.05 13.89 -0.94
CA ASN A 104 -13.08 14.89 -0.66
C ASN A 104 -14.11 14.40 0.39
N GLU A 105 -14.07 13.12 0.75
CA GLU A 105 -14.92 12.52 1.78
C GLU A 105 -14.12 12.00 2.95
N GLN A 106 -14.77 11.83 4.10
CA GLN A 106 -14.12 11.33 5.32
C GLN A 106 -13.50 9.95 5.12
N ILE A 107 -12.19 9.83 5.40
CA ILE A 107 -11.43 8.60 5.21
C ILE A 107 -11.60 7.69 6.44
N LYS A 108 -12.23 6.53 6.25
CA LYS A 108 -12.41 5.48 7.28
C LYS A 108 -11.73 4.19 6.84
N ARG A 109 -10.41 4.23 6.63
CA ARG A 109 -9.63 3.11 6.08
C ARG A 109 -8.46 2.76 6.98
N PRO A 110 -8.62 1.81 7.94
CA PRO A 110 -7.59 1.46 8.91
C PRO A 110 -6.56 0.45 8.36
N TYR A 111 -6.19 0.56 7.09
CA TYR A 111 -5.25 -0.33 6.42
C TYR A 111 -4.28 0.45 5.52
N TYR A 112 -3.17 -0.16 5.17
CA TYR A 112 -2.16 0.45 4.30
C TYR A 112 -2.67 0.63 2.87
N VAL A 113 -2.12 1.62 2.18
CA VAL A 113 -2.32 1.79 0.73
C VAL A 113 -1.84 0.53 0.01
N SER A 114 -2.69 -0.04 -0.80
CA SER A 114 -2.42 -1.26 -1.58
C SER A 114 -2.50 -1.04 -3.10
N ASN A 115 -3.06 0.09 -3.56
CA ASN A 115 -3.22 0.37 -4.98
C ASN A 115 -2.94 1.86 -5.27
N PRO A 116 -1.67 2.31 -5.05
CA PRO A 116 -1.31 3.71 -5.16
C PRO A 116 -1.40 4.23 -6.60
N SER A 117 -1.83 5.48 -6.75
CA SER A 117 -1.76 6.24 -8.00
C SER A 117 -0.40 6.91 -8.21
N LEU A 118 0.34 7.16 -7.12
CA LEU A 118 1.69 7.69 -7.15
C LEU A 118 2.57 6.87 -6.21
N VAL A 119 3.71 6.44 -6.75
CA VAL A 119 4.79 5.83 -5.97
C VAL A 119 6.02 6.71 -6.06
N VAL A 120 6.57 7.07 -4.90
CA VAL A 120 7.83 7.82 -4.81
C VAL A 120 8.90 6.93 -4.20
N VAL A 121 10.08 6.89 -4.80
CA VAL A 121 11.19 6.06 -4.36
C VAL A 121 12.46 6.91 -4.23
N SER A 122 12.92 7.11 -3.01
CA SER A 122 14.10 7.94 -2.73
C SER A 122 15.43 7.29 -3.09
N LYS A 123 15.46 5.97 -3.19
CA LYS A 123 16.67 5.20 -3.53
C LYS A 123 16.38 4.17 -4.62
N GLU A 124 17.17 4.23 -5.68
CA GLU A 124 17.07 3.31 -6.83
C GLU A 124 17.10 1.83 -6.44
N GLU A 125 17.94 1.46 -5.47
CA GLU A 125 18.07 0.07 -5.04
C GLU A 125 16.77 -0.58 -4.53
N TYR A 126 15.79 0.22 -4.16
CA TYR A 126 14.52 -0.28 -3.63
C TYR A 126 13.64 -0.92 -4.69
N ILE A 127 13.75 -0.50 -5.96
CA ILE A 127 13.02 -1.14 -7.06
C ILE A 127 13.47 -2.58 -7.33
N TYR A 128 14.68 -2.94 -6.91
CA TYR A 128 15.22 -4.30 -7.05
C TYR A 128 15.05 -5.15 -5.79
N LYS A 129 14.78 -4.51 -4.64
CA LYS A 129 14.67 -5.20 -3.35
C LYS A 129 13.25 -5.46 -2.92
N TYR A 130 12.31 -4.68 -3.42
CA TYR A 130 10.91 -4.72 -3.00
C TYR A 130 10.00 -4.72 -4.22
N ASP A 131 8.87 -5.42 -4.11
CA ASP A 131 7.83 -5.47 -5.15
C ASP A 131 7.01 -4.17 -5.16
N ILE A 132 7.72 -3.05 -5.42
CA ILE A 132 7.19 -1.69 -5.27
C ILE A 132 6.05 -1.41 -6.24
N LEU A 133 6.15 -1.97 -7.45
CA LEU A 133 5.26 -1.65 -8.56
C LEU A 133 4.14 -2.68 -8.78
N ASP A 134 4.15 -3.78 -8.04
CA ASP A 134 3.20 -4.89 -8.25
C ASP A 134 1.74 -4.45 -8.14
N ASN A 135 1.45 -3.57 -7.19
CA ASN A 135 0.11 -3.12 -6.89
C ASN A 135 -0.14 -1.66 -7.30
N VAL A 136 0.72 -1.06 -8.10
CA VAL A 136 0.49 0.29 -8.63
C VAL A 136 -0.73 0.27 -9.54
N ARG A 137 -1.61 1.27 -9.37
CA ARG A 137 -2.79 1.45 -10.21
C ARG A 137 -2.41 1.58 -11.69
N ASP A 138 -3.20 1.03 -12.58
CA ASP A 138 -2.99 1.19 -14.02
C ASP A 138 -2.96 2.68 -14.39
N GLY A 139 -1.91 3.08 -15.13
CA GLY A 139 -1.63 4.46 -15.43
C GLY A 139 -1.13 5.29 -14.24
N GLY A 140 -0.76 4.64 -13.13
CA GLY A 140 -0.12 5.29 -11.99
C GLY A 140 1.24 5.88 -12.35
N THR A 141 1.75 6.76 -11.49
CA THR A 141 3.00 7.48 -11.70
C THR A 141 4.09 6.95 -10.77
N LEU A 142 5.29 6.74 -11.30
CA LEU A 142 6.50 6.48 -10.53
C LEU A 142 7.40 7.71 -10.54
N LEU A 143 7.76 8.20 -9.35
CA LEU A 143 8.80 9.20 -9.15
C LEU A 143 10.00 8.52 -8.49
N LEU A 144 11.07 8.36 -9.23
CA LEU A 144 12.28 7.64 -8.79
C LEU A 144 13.50 8.57 -8.77
N ASN A 145 14.16 8.64 -7.63
CA ASN A 145 15.48 9.26 -7.53
C ASN A 145 16.56 8.28 -8.00
N THR A 146 17.06 8.48 -9.20
CA THR A 146 18.02 7.60 -9.87
C THR A 146 19.01 8.37 -10.71
N LYS A 147 20.17 7.77 -10.94
CA LYS A 147 21.17 8.23 -11.91
C LYS A 147 21.10 7.44 -13.24
N LEU A 148 20.24 6.43 -13.32
CA LEU A 148 20.07 5.63 -14.52
C LEU A 148 19.40 6.45 -15.64
N ASP A 149 19.78 6.11 -16.87
CA ASP A 149 19.09 6.61 -18.05
C ASP A 149 17.65 6.05 -18.10
N ILE A 150 16.72 6.89 -18.53
CA ILE A 150 15.31 6.55 -18.62
C ILE A 150 15.04 5.35 -19.53
N ASP A 151 15.83 5.20 -20.60
CA ASP A 151 15.68 4.07 -21.54
C ASP A 151 16.10 2.74 -20.91
N LYS A 152 17.09 2.75 -20.03
CA LYS A 152 17.47 1.57 -19.24
C LYS A 152 16.42 1.21 -18.19
N LEU A 153 15.81 2.22 -17.58
CA LEU A 153 14.74 2.00 -16.61
C LEU A 153 13.51 1.39 -17.26
N LYS A 154 13.08 1.89 -18.41
CA LYS A 154 11.92 1.38 -19.14
C LYS A 154 12.00 -0.11 -19.47
N THR A 155 13.19 -0.63 -19.71
CA THR A 155 13.39 -2.07 -19.97
C THR A 155 13.26 -2.94 -18.72
N SER A 156 13.41 -2.35 -17.54
CA SER A 156 13.41 -3.06 -16.25
C SER A 156 12.11 -2.90 -15.47
N LEU A 157 11.24 -1.96 -15.86
CA LEU A 157 10.03 -1.62 -15.13
C LEU A 157 8.76 -2.09 -15.86
N PRO A 158 7.68 -2.41 -15.11
CA PRO A 158 6.41 -2.78 -15.71
C PRO A 158 5.83 -1.65 -16.59
N ASN A 159 5.23 -2.00 -17.71
CA ASN A 159 4.63 -1.04 -18.66
C ASN A 159 3.37 -0.32 -18.13
N LYS A 160 2.87 -0.71 -16.96
CA LYS A 160 1.63 -0.16 -16.39
C LYS A 160 1.78 1.20 -15.71
N VAL A 161 3.00 1.68 -15.50
CA VAL A 161 3.26 2.99 -14.86
C VAL A 161 3.67 4.05 -15.88
N LYS A 162 3.39 5.32 -15.55
CA LYS A 162 3.89 6.48 -16.28
C LYS A 162 5.23 6.92 -15.68
N TYR A 163 6.15 7.33 -16.51
CA TYR A 163 7.49 7.78 -16.11
C TYR A 163 7.60 9.30 -16.28
#